data_4bfa32b549f1a0596e0cdc11f8e53bd6
#
_entry.id   4bfa32b549f1a0596e0cdc11f8e53bd6
#
_cell.length_a   1.000
_cell.length_b   1.000
_cell.length_c   1.000
_cell.angle_alpha   90.00
_cell.angle_beta   90.00
_cell.angle_gamma   90.00
#
_symmetry.space_group_name_H-M   'P 1'
#
loop_
_entity.id
_entity.type
_entity.pdbx_description
1 polymer ?
#
loop_
_entity_poly.entity_id
_entity_poly.type
_entity_poly.pdbx_seq_one_letter_code
_entity_poly.pdbx_strand_id
1 'polypeptide(L)'
;VLSSKTRLGLRVQEVVSQALILLTYYSLLGWLRFRRYRIPDLSGVRAEFAALERERRDGLLVCANHLTLIDSLIIQWALSPGWRLFVRPRWFIWNLPDRHNISVNGFMRLLGYLGKCVPVLRKGPPEETRRTLDKVAFLLSRGQSVLVFPEGGRSRVGRVDPERVMYGVGRMLQGAPAARVLCVFARGIGQREYGNYPRPGETFFVRLAAFAPETTFQGLRADRDLAMQIVGRLIEMEQEYFAHANLDR
;
A
#
# COMPACT_ATOMS: atom_id res chain seq x y z
N VAL A 1 13.22 -17.37 -9.29
CA VAL A 1 12.00 -18.19 -9.09
C VAL A 1 11.90 -18.60 -7.62
N LEU A 2 10.74 -18.37 -6.98
CA LEU A 2 10.51 -18.72 -5.58
C LEU A 2 10.50 -20.24 -5.35
N SER A 3 11.13 -20.67 -4.25
CA SER A 3 11.07 -22.06 -3.80
C SER A 3 9.64 -22.48 -3.41
N SER A 4 9.33 -23.76 -3.54
CA SER A 4 8.02 -24.33 -3.15
C SER A 4 7.70 -24.06 -1.68
N LYS A 5 8.70 -24.11 -0.80
CA LYS A 5 8.57 -23.78 0.64
C LYS A 5 8.14 -22.32 0.85
N THR A 6 8.74 -21.38 0.12
CA THR A 6 8.36 -19.95 0.23
C THR A 6 6.93 -19.70 -0.27
N ARG A 7 6.55 -20.31 -1.40
CA ARG A 7 5.19 -20.22 -1.94
C ARG A 7 4.16 -20.80 -0.95
N LEU A 8 4.46 -21.95 -0.34
CA LEU A 8 3.61 -22.55 0.68
C LEU A 8 3.48 -21.62 1.90
N GLY A 9 4.59 -21.05 2.38
CA GLY A 9 4.59 -20.12 3.51
C GLY A 9 3.69 -18.90 3.27
N LEU A 10 3.72 -18.29 2.07
CA LEU A 10 2.84 -17.18 1.72
C LEU A 10 1.36 -17.60 1.68
N ARG A 11 1.05 -18.81 1.16
CA ARG A 11 -0.33 -19.35 1.17
C ARG A 11 -0.84 -19.60 2.57
N VAL A 12 -0.01 -20.20 3.45
CA VAL A 12 -0.37 -20.41 4.85
C VAL A 12 -0.63 -19.09 5.55
N GLN A 13 0.25 -18.10 5.35
CA GLN A 13 0.04 -16.75 5.88
C GLN A 13 -1.28 -16.14 5.40
N GLU A 14 -1.59 -16.26 4.11
CA GLU A 14 -2.85 -15.80 3.52
C GLU A 14 -4.06 -16.42 4.23
N VAL A 15 -4.07 -17.75 4.39
CA VAL A 15 -5.18 -18.48 5.04
C VAL A 15 -5.33 -18.09 6.50
N VAL A 16 -4.24 -18.06 7.27
CA VAL A 16 -4.28 -17.68 8.69
C VAL A 16 -4.72 -16.24 8.88
N SER A 17 -4.16 -15.31 8.10
CA SER A 17 -4.56 -13.89 8.14
C SER A 17 -6.04 -13.73 7.77
N GLN A 18 -6.51 -14.50 6.79
CA GLN A 18 -7.92 -14.47 6.36
C GLN A 18 -8.85 -15.02 7.43
N ALA A 19 -8.48 -16.11 8.09
CA ALA A 19 -9.30 -16.70 9.16
C ALA A 19 -9.48 -15.74 10.35
N LEU A 20 -8.47 -14.91 10.64
CA LEU A 20 -8.46 -13.98 11.77
C LEU A 20 -8.81 -12.53 11.37
N ILE A 21 -9.16 -12.27 10.11
CA ILE A 21 -9.33 -10.90 9.60
C ILE A 21 -10.41 -10.10 10.34
N LEU A 22 -11.52 -10.73 10.71
CA LEU A 22 -12.59 -10.02 11.42
C LEU A 22 -12.10 -9.56 12.79
N LEU A 23 -11.40 -10.42 13.53
CA LEU A 23 -10.84 -10.07 14.83
C LEU A 23 -9.82 -8.93 14.69
N THR A 24 -8.82 -9.09 13.82
CA THR A 24 -7.74 -8.12 13.65
C THR A 24 -8.25 -6.78 13.09
N TYR A 25 -9.16 -6.83 12.11
CA TYR A 25 -9.73 -5.62 11.51
C TYR A 25 -10.59 -4.84 12.50
N TYR A 26 -11.51 -5.50 13.25
CA TYR A 26 -12.37 -4.80 14.18
C TYR A 26 -11.63 -4.32 15.44
N SER A 27 -10.58 -5.02 15.87
CA SER A 27 -9.66 -4.52 16.90
C SER A 27 -8.95 -3.24 16.43
N LEU A 28 -8.42 -3.24 15.19
CA LEU A 28 -7.85 -2.05 14.57
C LEU A 28 -8.88 -0.93 14.44
N LEU A 29 -10.08 -1.22 13.95
CA LEU A 29 -11.14 -0.23 13.80
C LEU A 29 -11.55 0.38 15.16
N GLY A 30 -11.61 -0.43 16.22
CA GLY A 30 -11.80 0.04 17.58
C GLY A 30 -10.74 1.06 18.01
N TRP A 31 -9.46 0.74 17.72
CA TRP A 31 -8.35 1.65 17.99
C TRP A 31 -8.44 2.95 17.17
N LEU A 32 -8.75 2.86 15.87
CA LEU A 32 -8.92 4.05 15.01
C LEU A 32 -10.06 4.94 15.51
N ARG A 33 -11.18 4.35 15.97
CA ARG A 33 -12.31 5.06 16.58
C ARG A 33 -11.94 5.69 17.93
N PHE A 34 -11.18 4.96 18.76
CA PHE A 34 -10.66 5.52 20.02
C PHE A 34 -9.78 6.74 19.74
N ARG A 35 -8.95 6.71 18.68
CA ARG A 35 -8.18 7.86 18.21
C ARG A 35 -9.04 8.95 17.55
N ARG A 36 -10.36 8.72 17.40
CA ARG A 36 -11.33 9.62 16.77
C ARG A 36 -10.98 9.97 15.31
N TYR A 37 -10.32 9.07 14.60
CA TYR A 37 -10.00 9.25 13.18
C TYR A 37 -11.25 9.17 12.32
N ARG A 38 -11.33 9.98 11.27
CA ARG A 38 -12.48 10.08 10.36
C ARG A 38 -12.03 10.10 8.91
N ILE A 39 -12.88 9.55 8.04
CA ILE A 39 -12.79 9.68 6.58
C ILE A 39 -14.19 10.12 6.15
N PRO A 40 -14.41 11.39 5.79
CA PRO A 40 -15.75 11.92 5.49
C PRO A 40 -16.43 11.16 4.34
N ASP A 41 -15.72 10.93 3.24
CA ASP A 41 -16.24 10.20 2.07
C ASP A 41 -15.85 8.71 2.07
N LEU A 42 -15.96 8.06 3.22
CA LEU A 42 -15.63 6.64 3.33
C LEU A 42 -16.51 5.74 2.45
N SER A 43 -17.77 6.12 2.24
CA SER A 43 -18.71 5.39 1.40
C SER A 43 -18.38 5.50 -0.07
N GLY A 44 -18.03 6.70 -0.54
CA GLY A 44 -17.62 6.95 -1.93
C GLY A 44 -16.33 6.23 -2.29
N VAL A 45 -15.29 6.36 -1.47
CA VAL A 45 -14.02 5.64 -1.65
C VAL A 45 -14.23 4.12 -1.74
N ARG A 46 -15.07 3.56 -0.87
CA ARG A 46 -15.39 2.12 -0.87
C ARG A 46 -16.21 1.69 -2.09
N ALA A 47 -17.11 2.53 -2.57
CA ALA A 47 -17.89 2.25 -3.77
C ALA A 47 -16.99 2.26 -5.01
N GLU A 48 -16.11 3.23 -5.13
CA GLU A 48 -15.12 3.33 -6.20
C GLU A 48 -14.17 2.13 -6.21
N PHE A 49 -13.58 1.79 -5.06
CA PHE A 49 -12.72 0.60 -4.96
C PHE A 49 -13.48 -0.69 -5.31
N ALA A 50 -14.73 -0.83 -4.86
CA ALA A 50 -15.56 -1.99 -5.18
C ALA A 50 -15.89 -2.08 -6.68
N ALA A 51 -16.02 -0.96 -7.38
CA ALA A 51 -16.21 -0.93 -8.83
C ALA A 51 -14.95 -1.42 -9.56
N LEU A 52 -13.77 -0.88 -9.20
CA LEU A 52 -12.48 -1.33 -9.73
C LEU A 52 -12.25 -2.83 -9.53
N GLU A 53 -12.57 -3.34 -8.35
CA GLU A 53 -12.39 -4.76 -7.99
C GLU A 53 -13.37 -5.71 -8.71
N ARG A 54 -14.54 -5.25 -9.14
CA ARG A 54 -15.48 -6.08 -9.92
C ARG A 54 -14.94 -6.42 -11.30
N GLU A 55 -14.26 -5.49 -11.92
CA GLU A 55 -13.70 -5.63 -13.27
C GLU A 55 -12.32 -6.30 -13.27
N ARG A 56 -11.69 -6.38 -12.10
CA ARG A 56 -10.32 -6.86 -11.97
C ARG A 56 -10.24 -8.38 -11.89
N ARG A 57 -9.41 -8.97 -12.75
CA ARG A 57 -9.05 -10.39 -12.73
C ARG A 57 -7.61 -10.64 -12.30
N ASP A 58 -6.73 -9.68 -12.57
CA ASP A 58 -5.28 -9.73 -12.36
C ASP A 58 -4.86 -9.19 -10.99
N GLY A 59 -3.57 -9.19 -10.71
CA GLY A 59 -3.02 -8.57 -9.51
C GLY A 59 -3.26 -7.06 -9.46
N LEU A 60 -3.27 -6.49 -8.25
CA LEU A 60 -3.37 -5.05 -8.03
C LEU A 60 -2.15 -4.54 -7.28
N LEU A 61 -1.38 -3.67 -7.91
CA LEU A 61 -0.33 -2.93 -7.25
C LEU A 61 -0.91 -1.59 -6.78
N VAL A 62 -1.11 -1.46 -5.47
CA VAL A 62 -1.58 -0.22 -4.83
C VAL A 62 -0.35 0.62 -4.52
N CYS A 63 -0.26 1.79 -5.13
CA CYS A 63 0.84 2.74 -4.93
C CYS A 63 0.32 3.96 -4.18
N ALA A 64 0.90 4.27 -3.03
CA ALA A 64 0.41 5.37 -2.19
C ALA A 64 1.54 6.29 -1.72
N ASN A 65 1.22 7.55 -1.43
CA ASN A 65 2.10 8.44 -0.69
C ASN A 65 2.26 7.97 0.76
N HIS A 66 3.35 8.39 1.41
CA HIS A 66 3.67 7.88 2.75
C HIS A 66 4.04 9.02 3.72
N LEU A 67 3.19 9.28 4.69
CA LEU A 67 3.34 10.34 5.68
C LEU A 67 3.47 9.83 7.12
N THR A 68 2.80 8.70 7.45
CA THR A 68 2.78 8.16 8.82
C THR A 68 3.05 6.66 8.85
N LEU A 69 3.36 6.11 10.03
CA LEU A 69 3.56 4.65 10.19
C LEU A 69 2.30 3.84 9.93
N ILE A 70 1.13 4.46 10.05
CA ILE A 70 -0.17 3.77 9.97
C ILE A 70 -0.89 3.99 8.64
N ASP A 71 -0.26 4.61 7.65
CA ASP A 71 -0.92 4.88 6.36
C ASP A 71 -1.50 3.62 5.72
N SER A 72 -0.78 2.49 5.79
CA SER A 72 -1.29 1.22 5.27
C SER A 72 -2.59 0.76 5.96
N LEU A 73 -2.73 1.05 7.26
CA LEU A 73 -3.94 0.74 8.02
C LEU A 73 -5.09 1.68 7.65
N ILE A 74 -4.79 2.97 7.50
CA ILE A 74 -5.77 3.98 7.05
C ILE A 74 -6.27 3.65 5.64
N ILE A 75 -5.36 3.30 4.72
CA ILE A 75 -5.69 2.91 3.34
C ILE A 75 -6.55 1.65 3.35
N GLN A 76 -6.18 0.59 4.08
CA GLN A 76 -6.98 -0.63 4.15
C GLN A 76 -8.38 -0.35 4.72
N TRP A 77 -8.50 0.49 5.75
CA TRP A 77 -9.78 0.92 6.31
C TRP A 77 -10.62 1.73 5.31
N ALA A 78 -9.99 2.63 4.56
CA ALA A 78 -10.64 3.42 3.53
C ALA A 78 -11.21 2.56 2.41
N LEU A 79 -10.44 1.59 1.93
CA LEU A 79 -10.79 0.80 0.75
C LEU A 79 -11.88 -0.24 1.01
N SER A 80 -11.92 -0.86 2.20
CA SER A 80 -12.86 -1.96 2.42
C SER A 80 -13.28 -2.14 3.88
N PRO A 81 -14.56 -2.47 4.15
CA PRO A 81 -14.98 -2.91 5.47
C PRO A 81 -14.54 -4.36 5.75
N GLY A 82 -14.36 -4.70 7.04
CA GLY A 82 -13.83 -6.00 7.47
C GLY A 82 -14.59 -7.21 6.92
N TRP A 83 -15.92 -7.15 6.88
CA TRP A 83 -16.72 -8.26 6.35
C TRP A 83 -16.46 -8.55 4.86
N ARG A 84 -16.18 -7.50 4.05
CA ARG A 84 -15.79 -7.70 2.64
C ARG A 84 -14.41 -8.33 2.51
N LEU A 85 -13.48 -7.98 3.41
CA LEU A 85 -12.17 -8.61 3.46
C LEU A 85 -12.28 -10.11 3.76
N PHE A 86 -13.24 -10.49 4.60
CA PHE A 86 -13.51 -11.89 4.92
C PHE A 86 -14.00 -12.68 3.69
N VAL A 87 -14.97 -12.15 2.94
CA VAL A 87 -15.55 -12.84 1.77
C VAL A 87 -14.76 -12.65 0.48
N ARG A 88 -13.85 -11.68 0.43
CA ARG A 88 -13.02 -11.33 -0.72
C ARG A 88 -11.55 -11.26 -0.32
N PRO A 89 -10.84 -12.39 -0.15
CA PRO A 89 -9.46 -12.43 0.38
C PRO A 89 -8.45 -11.56 -0.35
N ARG A 90 -8.63 -11.35 -1.66
CA ARG A 90 -7.77 -10.51 -2.48
C ARG A 90 -7.89 -9.00 -2.19
N TRP A 91 -8.95 -8.56 -1.49
CA TRP A 91 -9.13 -7.18 -1.06
C TRP A 91 -8.35 -6.86 0.22
N PHE A 92 -7.92 -7.89 0.94
CA PHE A 92 -6.99 -7.76 2.04
C PHE A 92 -5.57 -7.65 1.50
N ILE A 93 -5.07 -6.42 1.48
CA ILE A 93 -3.86 -6.02 0.78
C ILE A 93 -2.61 -6.50 1.52
N TRP A 94 -1.65 -7.05 0.79
CA TRP A 94 -0.33 -7.37 1.28
C TRP A 94 0.49 -6.08 1.45
N ASN A 95 1.20 -5.95 2.57
CA ASN A 95 2.01 -4.79 2.90
C ASN A 95 3.50 -5.11 2.83
N LEU A 96 4.31 -4.10 2.50
CA LEU A 96 5.77 -4.19 2.36
C LEU A 96 6.47 -3.30 3.42
N PRO A 97 6.34 -3.61 4.73
CA PRO A 97 6.99 -2.83 5.77
C PRO A 97 8.50 -3.06 5.80
N ASP A 98 9.23 -2.08 6.31
CA ASP A 98 10.64 -2.28 6.66
C ASP A 98 10.76 -3.38 7.72
N ARG A 99 11.71 -4.31 7.51
CA ARG A 99 11.97 -5.42 8.44
C ARG A 99 12.20 -4.92 9.88
N HIS A 100 12.91 -3.80 10.06
CA HIS A 100 13.18 -3.24 11.37
C HIS A 100 11.90 -2.85 12.11
N ASN A 101 10.89 -2.34 11.42
CA ASN A 101 9.64 -1.92 12.07
C ASN A 101 8.82 -3.08 12.64
N ILE A 102 8.87 -4.25 12.02
CA ILE A 102 8.07 -5.42 12.44
C ILE A 102 8.87 -6.46 13.21
N SER A 103 10.21 -6.35 13.23
CA SER A 103 11.07 -7.30 13.95
C SER A 103 11.41 -6.86 15.37
N VAL A 104 10.80 -5.78 15.87
CA VAL A 104 11.08 -5.19 17.19
C VAL A 104 10.84 -6.20 18.32
N ASN A 105 9.72 -6.93 18.25
CA ASN A 105 9.37 -7.97 19.23
C ASN A 105 8.43 -9.02 18.62
N GLY A 106 8.13 -10.08 19.40
CA GLY A 106 7.24 -11.16 18.96
C GLY A 106 5.82 -10.70 18.63
N PHE A 107 5.29 -9.74 19.36
CA PHE A 107 3.96 -9.17 19.12
C PHE A 107 3.89 -8.43 17.78
N MET A 108 4.88 -7.59 17.47
CA MET A 108 4.95 -6.90 16.17
C MET A 108 5.12 -7.87 15.00
N ARG A 109 5.87 -8.97 15.20
CA ARG A 109 5.97 -10.05 14.20
C ARG A 109 4.62 -10.71 13.96
N LEU A 110 3.87 -11.01 15.03
CA LEU A 110 2.54 -11.59 14.93
C LEU A 110 1.58 -10.64 14.20
N LEU A 111 1.54 -9.36 14.58
CA LEU A 111 0.73 -8.36 13.90
C LEU A 111 1.11 -8.22 12.42
N GLY A 112 2.40 -8.19 12.10
CA GLY A 112 2.88 -8.19 10.72
C GLY A 112 2.46 -9.44 9.94
N TYR A 113 2.54 -10.61 10.56
CA TYR A 113 2.10 -11.85 9.95
C TYR A 113 0.59 -11.83 9.66
N LEU A 114 -0.23 -11.47 10.65
CA LEU A 114 -1.69 -11.35 10.51
C LEU A 114 -2.11 -10.21 9.58
N GLY A 115 -1.32 -9.15 9.47
CA GLY A 115 -1.51 -8.04 8.54
C GLY A 115 -1.02 -8.29 7.11
N LYS A 116 -0.78 -9.55 6.72
CA LYS A 116 -0.22 -9.91 5.40
C LYS A 116 1.03 -9.09 5.05
N CYS A 117 1.99 -8.99 5.97
CA CYS A 117 3.23 -8.28 5.71
C CYS A 117 4.30 -9.20 5.09
N VAL A 118 4.94 -8.71 4.03
CA VAL A 118 6.18 -9.24 3.46
C VAL A 118 7.29 -8.26 3.82
N PRO A 119 8.12 -8.57 4.82
CA PRO A 119 9.18 -7.67 5.27
C PRO A 119 10.20 -7.37 4.18
N VAL A 120 10.56 -6.09 4.04
CA VAL A 120 11.60 -5.61 3.12
C VAL A 120 12.81 -5.18 3.92
N LEU A 121 14.00 -5.61 3.53
CA LEU A 121 15.25 -5.11 4.07
C LEU A 121 15.73 -3.94 3.19
N ARG A 122 15.49 -2.72 3.63
CA ARG A 122 15.98 -1.52 2.95
C ARG A 122 17.51 -1.46 3.06
N LYS A 123 18.18 -1.13 1.97
CA LYS A 123 19.65 -1.12 1.88
C LYS A 123 20.30 -2.49 2.22
N GLY A 124 19.55 -3.57 2.05
CA GLY A 124 20.04 -4.93 2.19
C GLY A 124 20.80 -5.41 0.96
N PRO A 125 21.39 -6.60 1.02
CA PRO A 125 22.02 -7.23 -0.13
C PRO A 125 21.06 -7.32 -1.33
N PRO A 126 21.54 -7.16 -2.57
CA PRO A 126 20.69 -7.24 -3.77
C PRO A 126 19.84 -8.53 -3.85
N GLU A 127 20.35 -9.62 -3.33
CA GLU A 127 19.67 -10.91 -3.27
C GLU A 127 18.39 -10.87 -2.39
N GLU A 128 18.42 -10.17 -1.27
CA GLU A 128 17.26 -9.98 -0.39
C GLU A 128 16.17 -9.14 -1.09
N THR A 129 16.59 -8.08 -1.78
CA THR A 129 15.69 -7.26 -2.59
C THR A 129 15.04 -8.10 -3.69
N ARG A 130 15.83 -8.88 -4.42
CA ARG A 130 15.34 -9.76 -5.47
C ARG A 130 14.33 -10.77 -4.94
N ARG A 131 14.62 -11.42 -3.80
CA ARG A 131 13.68 -12.35 -3.15
C ARG A 131 12.35 -11.68 -2.78
N THR A 132 12.40 -10.44 -2.32
CA THR A 132 11.18 -9.67 -2.03
C THR A 132 10.39 -9.38 -3.31
N LEU A 133 11.06 -8.95 -4.38
CA LEU A 133 10.43 -8.72 -5.68
C LEU A 133 9.80 -9.98 -6.26
N ASP A 134 10.49 -11.12 -6.16
CA ASP A 134 9.94 -12.42 -6.58
C ASP A 134 8.67 -12.79 -5.78
N LYS A 135 8.60 -12.50 -4.47
CA LYS A 135 7.39 -12.70 -3.66
C LYS A 135 6.25 -11.82 -4.14
N VAL A 136 6.53 -10.54 -4.41
CA VAL A 136 5.52 -9.59 -4.90
C VAL A 136 4.99 -10.03 -6.26
N ALA A 137 5.87 -10.37 -7.20
CA ALA A 137 5.47 -10.88 -8.51
C ALA A 137 4.60 -12.15 -8.39
N PHE A 138 4.96 -13.07 -7.49
CA PHE A 138 4.15 -14.25 -7.21
C PHE A 138 2.76 -13.90 -6.64
N LEU A 139 2.65 -12.95 -5.72
CA LEU A 139 1.37 -12.51 -5.17
C LEU A 139 0.50 -11.85 -6.24
N LEU A 140 1.06 -10.93 -7.02
CA LEU A 140 0.36 -10.26 -8.11
C LEU A 140 -0.09 -11.25 -9.19
N SER A 141 0.73 -12.22 -9.59
CA SER A 141 0.35 -13.24 -10.56
C SER A 141 -0.80 -14.14 -10.08
N ARG A 142 -1.07 -14.17 -8.76
CA ARG A 142 -2.21 -14.88 -8.17
C ARG A 142 -3.44 -13.99 -7.97
N GLY A 143 -3.46 -12.80 -8.56
CA GLY A 143 -4.58 -11.87 -8.41
C GLY A 143 -4.66 -11.20 -7.04
N GLN A 144 -3.60 -11.25 -6.21
CA GLN A 144 -3.56 -10.58 -4.92
C GLN A 144 -3.32 -9.08 -5.08
N SER A 145 -3.69 -8.30 -4.06
CA SER A 145 -3.38 -6.87 -3.97
C SER A 145 -2.14 -6.65 -3.10
N VAL A 146 -1.23 -5.80 -3.54
CA VAL A 146 0.02 -5.46 -2.81
C VAL A 146 0.14 -3.96 -2.71
N LEU A 147 0.35 -3.43 -1.50
CA LEU A 147 0.59 -2.01 -1.23
C LEU A 147 2.09 -1.72 -1.18
N VAL A 148 2.48 -0.70 -1.89
CA VAL A 148 3.85 -0.18 -1.89
C VAL A 148 3.82 1.35 -1.76
N PHE A 149 4.82 1.90 -1.09
CA PHE A 149 5.08 3.32 -1.03
C PHE A 149 6.28 3.63 -1.94
N PRO A 150 6.05 4.23 -3.14
CA PRO A 150 7.09 4.41 -4.16
C PRO A 150 8.24 5.31 -3.70
N GLU A 151 8.01 6.17 -2.72
CA GLU A 151 9.03 7.01 -2.09
C GLU A 151 10.05 6.20 -1.24
N GLY A 152 9.76 4.92 -0.98
CA GLY A 152 10.64 4.03 -0.19
C GLY A 152 10.75 4.42 1.29
N GLY A 153 10.01 5.38 1.75
CA GLY A 153 9.96 5.84 3.14
C GLY A 153 8.96 6.97 3.31
N ARG A 154 8.73 7.37 4.56
CA ARG A 154 7.86 8.50 4.85
C ARG A 154 8.49 9.80 4.31
N SER A 155 7.69 10.62 3.65
CA SER A 155 8.12 11.95 3.23
C SER A 155 8.46 12.80 4.45
N ARG A 156 9.60 13.46 4.43
CA ARG A 156 10.04 14.34 5.54
C ARG A 156 9.51 15.77 5.39
N VAL A 157 9.08 16.12 4.18
CA VAL A 157 8.57 17.46 3.85
C VAL A 157 7.04 17.54 3.90
N GLY A 158 6.36 16.43 4.27
CA GLY A 158 4.91 16.36 4.30
C GLY A 158 4.22 16.44 2.93
N ARG A 159 4.98 16.25 1.86
CA ARG A 159 4.57 16.25 0.45
C ARG A 159 5.13 15.03 -0.26
N VAL A 160 4.55 14.63 -1.38
CA VAL A 160 5.15 13.63 -2.26
C VAL A 160 6.48 14.18 -2.79
N ASP A 161 7.55 13.41 -2.60
CA ASP A 161 8.91 13.85 -2.93
C ASP A 161 9.36 13.27 -4.28
N PRO A 162 9.44 14.08 -5.35
CA PRO A 162 9.82 13.62 -6.69
C PRO A 162 11.29 13.14 -6.77
N GLU A 163 12.14 13.54 -5.81
CA GLU A 163 13.53 13.12 -5.79
C GLU A 163 13.74 11.76 -5.11
N ARG A 164 12.73 11.31 -4.36
CA ARG A 164 12.77 10.05 -3.60
C ARG A 164 11.95 8.97 -4.25
N VAL A 165 12.32 8.60 -5.48
CA VAL A 165 11.65 7.55 -6.22
C VAL A 165 12.41 6.24 -6.13
N MET A 166 11.76 5.21 -5.60
CA MET A 166 12.31 3.84 -5.56
C MET A 166 11.90 3.07 -6.81
N TYR A 167 12.86 2.77 -7.67
CA TYR A 167 12.61 2.07 -8.94
C TYR A 167 12.12 0.62 -8.77
N GLY A 168 12.16 0.10 -7.56
CA GLY A 168 11.61 -1.22 -7.23
C GLY A 168 10.14 -1.39 -7.60
N VAL A 169 9.33 -0.32 -7.59
CA VAL A 169 7.91 -0.38 -8.00
C VAL A 169 7.79 -0.68 -9.50
N GLY A 170 8.60 -0.06 -10.35
CA GLY A 170 8.65 -0.37 -11.79
C GLY A 170 9.08 -1.82 -12.03
N ARG A 171 10.07 -2.30 -11.28
CA ARG A 171 10.49 -3.70 -11.37
C ARG A 171 9.43 -4.70 -10.92
N MET A 172 8.59 -4.35 -9.94
CA MET A 172 7.43 -5.14 -9.55
C MET A 172 6.45 -5.30 -10.72
N LEU A 173 6.18 -4.21 -11.45
CA LEU A 173 5.32 -4.22 -12.64
C LEU A 173 5.91 -5.04 -13.77
N GLN A 174 7.20 -4.90 -14.07
CA GLN A 174 7.85 -5.75 -15.09
C GLN A 174 7.79 -7.24 -14.72
N GLY A 175 7.86 -7.57 -13.42
CA GLY A 175 7.70 -8.94 -12.92
C GLY A 175 6.27 -9.48 -12.94
N ALA A 176 5.27 -8.60 -13.12
CA ALA A 176 3.86 -8.95 -13.17
C ALA A 176 3.11 -8.04 -14.17
N PRO A 177 3.37 -8.18 -15.48
CA PRO A 177 2.90 -7.22 -16.50
C PRO A 177 1.37 -7.15 -16.65
N ALA A 178 0.64 -8.17 -16.19
CA ALA A 178 -0.83 -8.16 -16.15
C ALA A 178 -1.38 -7.39 -14.94
N ALA A 179 -0.55 -7.03 -13.95
CA ALA A 179 -1.03 -6.32 -12.76
C ALA A 179 -1.47 -4.91 -13.11
N ARG A 180 -2.63 -4.51 -12.56
CA ARG A 180 -3.12 -3.14 -12.65
C ARG A 180 -2.52 -2.29 -11.54
N VAL A 181 -2.40 -0.98 -11.78
CA VAL A 181 -1.94 -0.01 -10.78
C VAL A 181 -3.13 0.80 -10.27
N LEU A 182 -3.19 0.97 -8.96
CA LEU A 182 -4.10 1.88 -8.28
C LEU A 182 -3.25 2.88 -7.47
N CYS A 183 -3.25 4.13 -7.88
CA CYS A 183 -2.69 5.21 -7.09
C CYS A 183 -3.67 5.61 -5.99
N VAL A 184 -3.18 5.75 -4.77
CA VAL A 184 -3.96 6.16 -3.60
C VAL A 184 -3.27 7.35 -2.95
N PHE A 185 -3.92 8.50 -2.97
CA PHE A 185 -3.47 9.65 -2.20
C PHE A 185 -4.25 9.69 -0.88
N ALA A 186 -3.54 9.63 0.23
CA ALA A 186 -4.12 9.66 1.58
C ALA A 186 -3.37 10.67 2.46
N ARG A 187 -4.12 11.60 3.09
CA ARG A 187 -3.54 12.64 3.92
C ARG A 187 -4.48 13.05 5.05
N GLY A 188 -3.95 13.26 6.24
CA GLY A 188 -4.65 13.98 7.30
C GLY A 188 -4.77 15.47 6.94
N ILE A 189 -5.98 16.03 7.03
CA ILE A 189 -6.24 17.45 6.68
C ILE A 189 -5.41 18.40 7.55
N GLY A 190 -5.25 18.06 8.83
CA GLY A 190 -4.41 18.82 9.75
C GLY A 190 -2.92 18.47 9.71
N GLN A 191 -2.52 17.51 8.88
CA GLN A 191 -1.14 17.02 8.84
C GLN A 191 -0.26 17.90 7.95
N ARG A 192 0.66 18.63 8.57
CA ARG A 192 1.62 19.51 7.87
C ARG A 192 2.98 18.85 7.67
N GLU A 193 3.35 17.95 8.56
CA GLU A 193 4.67 17.31 8.63
C GLU A 193 4.54 15.79 8.70
N TYR A 194 5.65 15.11 8.47
CA TYR A 194 5.72 13.68 8.68
C TYR A 194 5.64 13.34 10.19
N GLY A 195 5.08 12.20 10.52
CA GLY A 195 4.98 11.77 11.91
C GLY A 195 4.91 10.26 12.06
N ASN A 196 4.97 9.78 13.32
CA ASN A 196 4.70 8.37 13.56
C ASN A 196 3.19 8.10 13.53
N TYR A 197 2.43 8.95 14.18
CA TYR A 197 0.98 8.86 14.25
C TYR A 197 0.33 10.21 13.95
N PRO A 198 -0.78 10.24 13.23
CA PRO A 198 -1.60 11.44 13.11
C PRO A 198 -2.13 11.88 14.48
N ARG A 199 -2.49 13.16 14.60
CA ARG A 199 -3.09 13.70 15.82
C ARG A 199 -4.43 13.01 16.14
N PRO A 200 -4.80 12.83 17.41
CA PRO A 200 -6.14 12.38 17.76
C PRO A 200 -7.21 13.31 17.16
N GLY A 201 -8.27 12.72 16.63
CA GLY A 201 -9.33 13.49 15.96
C GLY A 201 -9.03 13.83 14.50
N GLU A 202 -7.93 13.37 13.93
CA GLU A 202 -7.54 13.66 12.54
C GLU A 202 -8.62 13.18 11.55
N THR A 203 -8.84 14.00 10.56
CA THR A 203 -9.72 13.72 9.43
C THR A 203 -8.87 13.45 8.19
N PHE A 204 -9.10 12.31 7.54
CA PHE A 204 -8.31 11.92 6.38
C PHE A 204 -9.07 12.19 5.08
N PHE A 205 -8.39 12.83 4.15
CA PHE A 205 -8.74 12.81 2.74
C PHE A 205 -8.12 11.57 2.10
N VAL A 206 -8.93 10.86 1.30
CA VAL A 206 -8.47 9.69 0.53
C VAL A 206 -9.04 9.78 -0.87
N ARG A 207 -8.19 9.63 -1.87
CA ARG A 207 -8.57 9.61 -3.28
C ARG A 207 -7.93 8.44 -3.99
N LEU A 208 -8.64 7.88 -4.94
CA LEU A 208 -8.20 6.76 -5.78
C LEU A 208 -8.00 7.24 -7.21
N ALA A 209 -7.08 6.61 -7.92
CA ALA A 209 -6.93 6.78 -9.37
C ALA A 209 -6.42 5.48 -9.96
N ALA A 210 -7.22 4.84 -10.81
CA ALA A 210 -6.72 3.76 -11.66
C ALA A 210 -5.68 4.35 -12.62
N PHE A 211 -4.54 3.67 -12.78
CA PHE A 211 -3.44 4.16 -13.59
C PHE A 211 -2.82 3.02 -14.39
N ALA A 212 -2.47 3.30 -15.63
CA ALA A 212 -1.82 2.34 -16.53
C ALA A 212 -0.50 2.94 -17.02
N PRO A 213 0.60 2.81 -16.25
CA PRO A 213 1.90 3.29 -16.70
C PRO A 213 2.41 2.42 -17.84
N GLU A 214 2.94 3.06 -18.89
CA GLU A 214 3.46 2.38 -20.07
C GLU A 214 4.89 2.82 -20.33
N THR A 215 5.72 1.91 -20.85
CA THR A 215 7.10 2.22 -21.20
C THR A 215 7.53 1.46 -22.45
N THR A 216 8.31 2.13 -23.27
CA THR A 216 9.00 1.54 -24.43
C THR A 216 10.43 1.10 -24.09
N PHE A 217 10.91 1.45 -22.90
CA PHE A 217 12.23 1.08 -22.43
C PHE A 217 12.29 -0.38 -21.96
N GLN A 218 13.50 -0.88 -21.71
CA GLN A 218 13.75 -2.20 -21.17
C GLN A 218 14.70 -2.14 -19.95
N GLY A 219 14.64 -3.17 -19.11
CA GLY A 219 15.52 -3.32 -17.95
C GLY A 219 15.42 -2.16 -16.96
N LEU A 220 16.53 -1.68 -16.45
CA LEU A 220 16.56 -0.62 -15.42
C LEU A 220 15.96 0.72 -15.89
N ARG A 221 16.00 1.01 -17.20
CA ARG A 221 15.36 2.22 -17.73
C ARG A 221 13.84 2.12 -17.65
N ALA A 222 13.29 0.95 -17.94
CA ALA A 222 11.86 0.71 -17.78
C ALA A 222 11.45 0.76 -16.29
N ASP A 223 12.24 0.17 -15.39
CA ASP A 223 12.01 0.24 -13.94
C ASP A 223 11.87 1.70 -13.48
N ARG A 224 12.82 2.55 -13.91
CA ARG A 224 12.84 3.96 -13.57
C ARG A 224 11.64 4.71 -14.17
N ASP A 225 11.38 4.52 -15.45
CA ASP A 225 10.33 5.22 -16.17
C ASP A 225 8.95 4.94 -15.57
N LEU A 226 8.61 3.67 -15.36
CA LEU A 226 7.36 3.25 -14.72
C LEU A 226 7.22 3.82 -13.30
N ALA A 227 8.31 3.81 -12.52
CA ALA A 227 8.29 4.37 -11.18
C ALA A 227 8.07 5.88 -11.17
N MET A 228 8.72 6.61 -12.09
CA MET A 228 8.55 8.06 -12.23
C MET A 228 7.13 8.44 -12.64
N GLN A 229 6.50 7.68 -13.55
CA GLN A 229 5.11 7.90 -13.94
C GLN A 229 4.16 7.71 -12.75
N ILE A 230 4.35 6.67 -11.93
CA ILE A 230 3.54 6.42 -10.73
C ILE A 230 3.68 7.56 -9.71
N VAL A 231 4.90 7.99 -9.43
CA VAL A 231 5.13 9.12 -8.51
C VAL A 231 4.60 10.41 -9.09
N GLY A 232 4.74 10.64 -10.40
CA GLY A 232 4.13 11.77 -11.10
C GLY A 232 2.61 11.81 -10.90
N ARG A 233 1.93 10.65 -11.03
CA ARG A 233 0.48 10.57 -10.79
C ARG A 233 0.11 10.89 -9.32
N LEU A 234 0.89 10.45 -8.36
CA LEU A 234 0.68 10.79 -6.95
C LEU A 234 0.88 12.30 -6.70
N ILE A 235 1.85 12.93 -7.35
CA ILE A 235 2.07 14.39 -7.28
C ILE A 235 0.88 15.15 -7.88
N GLU A 236 0.35 14.72 -9.03
CA GLU A 236 -0.86 15.32 -9.61
C GLU A 236 -2.04 15.22 -8.65
N MET A 237 -2.28 14.05 -8.04
CA MET A 237 -3.34 13.87 -7.04
C MET A 237 -3.14 14.77 -5.81
N GLU A 238 -1.90 14.99 -5.39
CA GLU A 238 -1.56 15.93 -4.32
C GLU A 238 -1.85 17.36 -4.72
N GLN A 239 -1.49 17.77 -5.94
CA GLN A 239 -1.78 19.11 -6.46
C GLN A 239 -3.29 19.36 -6.55
N GLU A 240 -4.05 18.39 -7.07
CA GLU A 240 -5.52 18.43 -7.10
C GLU A 240 -6.09 18.62 -5.69
N TYR A 241 -5.56 17.90 -4.68
CA TYR A 241 -5.99 18.05 -3.29
C TYR A 241 -5.78 19.46 -2.77
N PHE A 242 -4.59 20.04 -2.96
CA PHE A 242 -4.28 21.38 -2.46
C PHE A 242 -5.05 22.49 -3.20
N ALA A 243 -5.24 22.35 -4.50
CA ALA A 243 -6.03 23.29 -5.29
C ALA A 243 -7.50 23.37 -4.81
N HIS A 244 -8.10 22.21 -4.46
CA HIS A 244 -9.47 22.17 -3.96
C HIS A 244 -9.60 22.60 -2.49
N ALA A 245 -8.58 22.32 -1.68
CA ALA A 245 -8.62 22.59 -0.25
C ALA A 245 -8.25 24.04 0.11
N ASN A 246 -7.83 24.88 -0.84
CA ASN A 246 -7.27 26.23 -0.59
C ASN A 246 -6.17 26.24 0.50
N LEU A 247 -5.42 25.15 0.61
CA LEU A 247 -4.45 24.92 1.68
C LEU A 247 -3.01 25.22 1.25
N ASP A 248 -2.80 25.89 0.12
CA ASP A 248 -1.50 26.32 -0.39
C ASP A 248 -0.94 27.58 0.31
N ARG A 249 -1.60 28.04 1.38
CA ARG A 249 -1.18 29.24 2.11
C ARG A 249 -0.55 28.95 3.45
#